data_0d541f112fb6d41c09ce47f3889f8817
#
_entry.id   0d541f112fb6d41c09ce47f3889f8817
#
_cell.length_a   1.000
_cell.length_b   1.000
_cell.length_c   1.000
_cell.angle_alpha   90.00
_cell.angle_beta   90.00
_cell.angle_gamma   90.00
#
_symmetry.space_group_name_H-M   'P 1'
#
loop_
_entity.id
_entity.type
_entity.pdbx_description
1 polymer ?
#
loop_
_entity_poly.entity_id
_entity_poly.type
_entity_poly.pdbx_seq_one_letter_code
_entity_poly.pdbx_strand_id
1 'polypeptide(L)'
;NGLIRENGQFQFIEGSSGVEVNVEKSLMTIEDYLKNNWDGTDASIDLVAEVVEPEGTKEELAKVKDLLGSYTTNYSTSSAGRCANISVAAGKINGTVLYPGEEFSVGQTIGPLTAAGGYELAGAYENGQTVQSYGGGVCQVSTTLYNAVLKAELEVTQRSNHSMIVTYVKPSMDAAIAGDYKDLKFVNNLDAPIYIEGYTAGKDIYFNIYGQETRPSNRKVTYESEVVSEEDPGTQFVATGDAVGSISTTQGKHMGYVARLWKIVTVDGVEQSRDAINKSTYKSSPKIVNVGTASADPNAVAAVNAALATGDEATIYATVAQYSGAGQTPAETPAETPADGSAEAAAILGTVDDYRKYHNRRTVDKTL
;
A
#
# COMPACT_ATOMS: atom_id res chain seq x y z
N ASN A 1 -26.01 -15.54 -3.57
CA ASN A 1 -26.42 -14.45 -4.46
C ASN A 1 -25.27 -13.43 -4.62
N GLY A 2 -25.26 -12.67 -5.70
CA GLY A 2 -24.19 -11.72 -5.97
C GLY A 2 -24.66 -10.54 -6.83
N LEU A 3 -23.73 -9.62 -7.07
CA LEU A 3 -23.92 -8.48 -7.96
C LEU A 3 -22.79 -8.43 -9.00
N ILE A 4 -23.14 -8.06 -10.21
CA ILE A 4 -22.17 -7.61 -11.23
C ILE A 4 -22.52 -6.17 -11.56
N ARG A 5 -21.48 -5.35 -11.81
CA ARG A 5 -21.68 -3.98 -12.31
C ARG A 5 -21.17 -3.88 -13.74
N GLU A 6 -22.09 -3.70 -14.67
CA GLU A 6 -21.78 -3.54 -16.09
C GLU A 6 -22.42 -2.26 -16.64
N ASN A 7 -21.68 -1.52 -17.45
CA ASN A 7 -22.14 -0.25 -18.03
C ASN A 7 -22.73 0.72 -17.00
N GLY A 8 -22.21 0.72 -15.78
CA GLY A 8 -22.66 1.59 -14.71
C GLY A 8 -23.91 1.12 -13.97
N GLN A 9 -24.49 -0.04 -14.32
CA GLN A 9 -25.68 -0.60 -13.69
C GLN A 9 -25.38 -1.90 -12.96
N PHE A 10 -26.04 -2.11 -11.82
CA PHE A 10 -25.97 -3.36 -11.07
C PHE A 10 -26.95 -4.38 -11.63
N GLN A 11 -26.49 -5.62 -11.77
CA GLN A 11 -27.30 -6.78 -12.15
C GLN A 11 -27.21 -7.81 -11.01
N PHE A 12 -28.35 -8.31 -10.57
CA PHE A 12 -28.45 -9.38 -9.59
C PHE A 12 -28.08 -10.72 -10.24
N ILE A 13 -27.23 -11.47 -9.57
CA ILE A 13 -26.87 -12.85 -9.92
C ILE A 13 -27.47 -13.77 -8.89
N GLU A 14 -28.38 -14.63 -9.31
CA GLU A 14 -28.97 -15.64 -8.45
C GLU A 14 -27.97 -16.76 -8.19
N GLY A 15 -27.69 -17.05 -6.93
CA GLY A 15 -26.89 -18.18 -6.50
C GLY A 15 -27.73 -19.46 -6.48
N SER A 16 -27.09 -20.61 -6.43
CA SER A 16 -27.73 -21.89 -6.20
C SER A 16 -27.56 -22.33 -4.76
N SER A 17 -28.60 -22.98 -4.21
CA SER A 17 -28.49 -23.63 -2.90
C SER A 17 -27.38 -24.68 -2.91
N GLY A 18 -26.58 -24.68 -1.86
CA GLY A 18 -25.51 -25.65 -1.62
C GLY A 18 -25.96 -26.72 -0.64
N VAL A 19 -25.08 -27.70 -0.43
CA VAL A 19 -25.26 -28.71 0.62
C VAL A 19 -24.00 -28.72 1.48
N GLU A 20 -24.15 -28.53 2.77
CA GLU A 20 -23.08 -28.58 3.74
C GLU A 20 -23.26 -29.77 4.69
N VAL A 21 -22.17 -30.50 4.98
CA VAL A 21 -22.18 -31.60 5.93
C VAL A 21 -22.17 -31.04 7.35
N ASN A 22 -23.20 -31.37 8.13
CA ASN A 22 -23.22 -31.10 9.57
C ASN A 22 -22.28 -32.12 10.26
N VAL A 23 -21.03 -31.66 10.51
CA VAL A 23 -19.97 -32.51 11.07
C VAL A 23 -20.35 -33.08 12.43
N GLU A 24 -20.91 -32.27 13.31
CA GLU A 24 -21.29 -32.72 14.66
C GLU A 24 -22.37 -33.82 14.63
N LYS A 25 -23.48 -33.59 13.91
CA LYS A 25 -24.53 -34.60 13.74
C LYS A 25 -24.04 -35.84 13.01
N SER A 26 -23.19 -35.68 12.02
CA SER A 26 -22.59 -36.81 11.28
C SER A 26 -21.70 -37.67 12.17
N LEU A 27 -20.87 -37.05 13.01
CA LEU A 27 -20.04 -37.75 13.99
C LEU A 27 -20.92 -38.52 15.01
N MET A 28 -22.00 -37.89 15.51
CA MET A 28 -22.95 -38.59 16.41
C MET A 28 -23.58 -39.81 15.73
N THR A 29 -23.94 -39.68 14.45
CA THR A 29 -24.52 -40.79 13.66
C THR A 29 -23.49 -41.91 13.47
N ILE A 30 -22.25 -41.57 13.16
CA ILE A 30 -21.16 -42.55 13.01
C ILE A 30 -20.89 -43.25 14.35
N GLU A 31 -20.79 -42.49 15.45
CA GLU A 31 -20.56 -43.08 16.79
C GLU A 31 -21.65 -44.00 17.24
N ASP A 32 -22.92 -43.62 17.01
CA ASP A 32 -24.09 -44.44 17.37
C ASP A 32 -24.06 -45.75 16.56
N TYR A 33 -23.83 -45.66 15.25
CA TYR A 33 -23.70 -46.83 14.39
C TYR A 33 -22.59 -47.78 14.86
N LEU A 34 -21.39 -47.26 15.14
CA LEU A 34 -20.24 -48.04 15.59
C LEU A 34 -20.46 -48.73 16.95
N LYS A 35 -21.22 -48.05 17.84
CA LYS A 35 -21.51 -48.60 19.18
C LYS A 35 -22.64 -49.69 19.17
N ASN A 36 -23.63 -49.49 18.34
CA ASN A 36 -24.87 -50.24 18.46
C ASN A 36 -25.20 -51.17 17.27
N ASN A 37 -24.64 -50.91 16.07
CA ASN A 37 -25.04 -51.55 14.82
C ASN A 37 -23.91 -52.18 14.02
N TRP A 38 -22.62 -51.87 14.32
CA TRP A 38 -21.52 -52.38 13.55
C TRP A 38 -21.17 -53.80 13.91
N ASP A 39 -21.09 -54.67 12.91
CA ASP A 39 -20.80 -56.10 13.03
C ASP A 39 -19.36 -56.47 12.71
N GLY A 40 -18.48 -55.48 12.50
CA GLY A 40 -17.05 -55.69 12.17
C GLY A 40 -16.76 -55.80 10.66
N THR A 41 -17.77 -55.61 9.82
CA THR A 41 -17.61 -55.59 8.34
C THR A 41 -17.62 -54.19 7.74
N ASP A 42 -17.32 -54.08 6.45
CA ASP A 42 -17.41 -52.81 5.71
C ASP A 42 -18.86 -52.27 5.74
N ALA A 43 -18.99 -51.02 6.06
CA ALA A 43 -20.28 -50.32 6.17
C ALA A 43 -20.25 -48.98 5.43
N SER A 44 -21.42 -48.54 4.99
CA SER A 44 -21.64 -47.21 4.45
C SER A 44 -22.62 -46.47 5.36
N ILE A 45 -22.27 -45.27 5.78
CA ILE A 45 -23.10 -44.41 6.65
C ILE A 45 -23.38 -43.13 5.92
N ASP A 46 -24.65 -42.77 5.79
CA ASP A 46 -25.03 -41.47 5.23
C ASP A 46 -24.70 -40.35 6.22
N LEU A 47 -23.97 -39.34 5.74
CA LEU A 47 -23.68 -38.16 6.54
C LEU A 47 -24.88 -37.24 6.61
N VAL A 48 -25.05 -36.56 7.75
CA VAL A 48 -26.11 -35.56 7.92
C VAL A 48 -25.71 -34.31 7.15
N ALA A 49 -26.48 -33.93 6.15
CA ALA A 49 -26.29 -32.76 5.36
C ALA A 49 -27.45 -31.79 5.47
N GLU A 50 -27.17 -30.51 5.42
CA GLU A 50 -28.12 -29.42 5.47
C GLU A 50 -28.06 -28.61 4.18
N VAL A 51 -29.20 -28.14 3.68
CA VAL A 51 -29.26 -27.25 2.54
C VAL A 51 -28.87 -25.84 3.02
N VAL A 52 -27.91 -25.21 2.36
CA VAL A 52 -27.49 -23.84 2.63
C VAL A 52 -27.96 -22.97 1.48
N GLU A 53 -28.84 -22.05 1.77
CA GLU A 53 -29.35 -21.09 0.78
C GLU A 53 -28.29 -20.00 0.53
N PRO A 54 -28.22 -19.44 -0.70
CA PRO A 54 -27.31 -18.34 -1.02
C PRO A 54 -27.61 -17.12 -0.16
N GLU A 55 -26.55 -16.55 0.42
CA GLU A 55 -26.67 -15.33 1.23
C GLU A 55 -27.16 -14.14 0.40
N GLY A 56 -27.91 -13.24 1.04
CA GLY A 56 -28.45 -12.01 0.47
C GLY A 56 -29.63 -12.22 -0.46
N THR A 57 -30.70 -11.49 -0.18
CA THR A 57 -31.88 -11.45 -1.05
C THR A 57 -31.69 -10.43 -2.17
N LYS A 58 -32.50 -10.54 -3.20
CA LYS A 58 -32.55 -9.54 -4.28
C LYS A 58 -32.89 -8.14 -3.74
N GLU A 59 -33.75 -8.07 -2.75
CA GLU A 59 -34.18 -6.84 -2.09
C GLU A 59 -33.03 -6.21 -1.27
N GLU A 60 -32.23 -7.01 -0.60
CA GLU A 60 -31.05 -6.52 0.13
C GLU A 60 -29.98 -6.02 -0.82
N LEU A 61 -29.64 -6.79 -1.86
CA LEU A 61 -28.65 -6.41 -2.86
C LEU A 61 -29.08 -5.21 -3.71
N ALA A 62 -30.38 -4.98 -3.90
CA ALA A 62 -30.92 -3.79 -4.58
C ALA A 62 -30.66 -2.48 -3.81
N LYS A 63 -30.27 -2.54 -2.53
CA LYS A 63 -29.83 -1.35 -1.76
C LYS A 63 -28.46 -0.84 -2.21
N VAL A 64 -27.65 -1.67 -2.86
CA VAL A 64 -26.33 -1.30 -3.39
C VAL A 64 -26.50 -0.50 -4.66
N LYS A 65 -26.54 0.82 -4.54
CA LYS A 65 -26.80 1.73 -5.69
C LYS A 65 -26.03 3.03 -5.62
N ASP A 66 -25.65 3.49 -4.43
CA ASP A 66 -25.01 4.79 -4.22
C ASP A 66 -23.50 4.64 -4.10
N LEU A 67 -22.72 5.58 -4.64
CA LEU A 67 -21.27 5.63 -4.48
C LEU A 67 -20.93 6.21 -3.10
N LEU A 68 -20.50 5.36 -2.16
CA LEU A 68 -20.15 5.77 -0.79
C LEU A 68 -18.74 6.33 -0.67
N GLY A 69 -17.79 5.76 -1.42
CA GLY A 69 -16.39 6.18 -1.39
C GLY A 69 -15.67 5.81 -2.69
N SER A 70 -14.76 6.67 -3.13
CA SER A 70 -13.96 6.44 -4.33
C SER A 70 -12.57 7.02 -4.16
N TYR A 71 -11.55 6.29 -4.63
CA TYR A 71 -10.18 6.76 -4.67
C TYR A 71 -9.43 6.22 -5.86
N THR A 72 -8.41 6.98 -6.29
CA THR A 72 -7.53 6.59 -7.40
C THR A 72 -6.09 6.95 -7.10
N THR A 73 -5.15 6.15 -7.58
CA THR A 73 -3.73 6.47 -7.59
C THR A 73 -3.11 6.15 -8.94
N ASN A 74 -2.10 6.94 -9.34
CA ASN A 74 -1.40 6.77 -10.60
C ASN A 74 -0.15 5.88 -10.42
N TYR A 75 0.14 5.04 -11.42
CA TYR A 75 1.33 4.18 -11.47
C TYR A 75 2.02 4.25 -12.84
N SER A 76 2.02 5.42 -13.47
CA SER A 76 2.55 5.64 -14.84
C SER A 76 4.03 5.30 -14.98
N THR A 77 4.83 5.49 -13.93
CA THR A 77 6.27 5.21 -13.90
C THR A 77 6.61 3.74 -13.66
N SER A 78 5.61 2.89 -13.42
CA SER A 78 5.79 1.49 -13.06
C SER A 78 6.25 0.62 -14.23
N SER A 79 7.10 -0.36 -13.93
CA SER A 79 7.51 -1.42 -14.85
C SER A 79 6.31 -2.26 -15.32
N ALA A 80 6.49 -3.01 -16.41
CA ALA A 80 5.43 -3.87 -16.96
C ALA A 80 4.95 -4.91 -15.92
N GLY A 81 5.87 -5.59 -15.24
CA GLY A 81 5.52 -6.59 -14.21
C GLY A 81 4.75 -5.96 -13.05
N ARG A 82 5.13 -4.75 -12.59
CA ARG A 82 4.39 -4.04 -11.55
C ARG A 82 2.99 -3.66 -12.02
N CYS A 83 2.83 -3.22 -13.25
CA CYS A 83 1.52 -2.93 -13.81
C CYS A 83 0.62 -4.17 -13.88
N ALA A 84 1.18 -5.32 -14.31
CA ALA A 84 0.47 -6.59 -14.32
C ALA A 84 0.01 -6.99 -12.91
N ASN A 85 0.87 -6.89 -11.91
CA ASN A 85 0.55 -7.18 -10.51
C ASN A 85 -0.59 -6.32 -9.95
N ILE A 86 -0.56 -5.01 -10.23
CA ILE A 86 -1.62 -4.09 -9.82
C ILE A 86 -2.96 -4.50 -10.45
N SER A 87 -2.96 -4.81 -11.74
CA SER A 87 -4.18 -5.22 -12.45
C SER A 87 -4.73 -6.55 -11.93
N VAL A 88 -3.86 -7.55 -11.70
CA VAL A 88 -4.25 -8.85 -11.14
C VAL A 88 -4.87 -8.69 -9.75
N ALA A 89 -4.20 -7.96 -8.85
CA ALA A 89 -4.70 -7.77 -7.49
C ALA A 89 -6.01 -6.96 -7.47
N ALA A 90 -6.13 -5.90 -8.27
CA ALA A 90 -7.38 -5.15 -8.40
C ALA A 90 -8.52 -6.03 -8.92
N GLY A 91 -8.25 -6.87 -9.93
CA GLY A 91 -9.22 -7.80 -10.49
C GLY A 91 -9.71 -8.85 -9.50
N LYS A 92 -8.84 -9.33 -8.59
CA LYS A 92 -9.23 -10.28 -7.53
C LYS A 92 -10.14 -9.66 -6.46
N ILE A 93 -10.02 -8.36 -6.22
CA ILE A 93 -10.86 -7.63 -5.26
C ILE A 93 -12.17 -7.19 -5.90
N ASN A 94 -12.14 -6.95 -7.22
CA ASN A 94 -13.31 -6.48 -7.95
C ASN A 94 -14.48 -7.45 -7.88
N GLY A 95 -15.69 -6.94 -7.63
CA GLY A 95 -16.91 -7.74 -7.58
C GLY A 95 -17.24 -8.30 -6.19
N THR A 96 -16.40 -8.00 -5.18
CA THR A 96 -16.69 -8.45 -3.81
C THR A 96 -17.93 -7.76 -3.27
N VAL A 97 -18.86 -8.56 -2.77
CA VAL A 97 -19.99 -8.12 -1.93
C VAL A 97 -19.65 -8.43 -0.49
N LEU A 98 -19.85 -7.48 0.41
CA LEU A 98 -19.72 -7.67 1.85
C LEU A 98 -21.05 -7.37 2.53
N TYR A 99 -21.55 -8.32 3.28
CA TYR A 99 -22.76 -8.15 4.06
C TYR A 99 -22.48 -7.44 5.39
N PRO A 100 -23.52 -6.90 6.07
CA PRO A 100 -23.36 -6.24 7.36
C PRO A 100 -22.62 -7.11 8.38
N GLY A 101 -21.57 -6.55 9.00
CA GLY A 101 -20.74 -7.23 9.99
C GLY A 101 -19.60 -8.09 9.43
N GLU A 102 -19.53 -8.33 8.13
CA GLU A 102 -18.43 -9.10 7.53
C GLU A 102 -17.12 -8.30 7.48
N GLU A 103 -16.02 -8.99 7.76
CA GLU A 103 -14.66 -8.45 7.64
C GLU A 103 -14.03 -8.84 6.29
N PHE A 104 -13.46 -7.87 5.60
CA PHE A 104 -12.66 -8.07 4.39
C PHE A 104 -11.17 -8.02 4.72
N SER A 105 -10.40 -8.97 4.16
CA SER A 105 -8.94 -9.03 4.21
C SER A 105 -8.37 -8.92 2.80
N VAL A 106 -7.56 -7.89 2.57
CA VAL A 106 -6.90 -7.73 1.26
C VAL A 106 -5.90 -8.86 1.04
N GLY A 107 -5.09 -9.19 2.04
CA GLY A 107 -4.07 -10.25 1.95
C GLY A 107 -4.67 -11.60 1.58
N GLN A 108 -5.79 -11.97 2.19
CA GLN A 108 -6.50 -13.22 1.85
C GLN A 108 -7.09 -13.18 0.44
N THR A 109 -7.71 -12.09 0.05
CA THR A 109 -8.39 -11.95 -1.25
C THR A 109 -7.44 -11.96 -2.42
N ILE A 110 -6.32 -11.24 -2.34
CA ILE A 110 -5.35 -11.21 -3.45
C ILE A 110 -4.58 -12.53 -3.56
N GLY A 111 -4.64 -13.37 -2.52
CA GLY A 111 -4.08 -14.73 -2.50
C GLY A 111 -2.56 -14.75 -2.47
N PRO A 112 -1.93 -15.93 -2.60
CA PRO A 112 -0.49 -16.01 -2.51
C PRO A 112 0.17 -15.25 -3.67
N LEU A 113 1.16 -14.39 -3.32
CA LEU A 113 1.93 -13.58 -4.26
C LEU A 113 3.00 -14.45 -4.94
N THR A 114 2.58 -15.26 -5.89
CA THR A 114 3.43 -16.22 -6.62
C THR A 114 3.14 -16.17 -8.11
N ALA A 115 4.03 -16.75 -8.92
CA ALA A 115 3.79 -16.90 -10.36
C ALA A 115 2.49 -17.68 -10.65
N ALA A 116 2.22 -18.74 -9.88
CA ALA A 116 0.97 -19.51 -9.99
C ALA A 116 -0.28 -18.69 -9.64
N GLY A 117 -0.14 -17.70 -8.76
CA GLY A 117 -1.18 -16.72 -8.43
C GLY A 117 -1.40 -15.65 -9.50
N GLY A 118 -0.63 -15.67 -10.58
CA GLY A 118 -0.69 -14.70 -11.69
C GLY A 118 0.19 -13.47 -11.50
N TYR A 119 1.12 -13.48 -10.53
CA TYR A 119 2.00 -12.34 -10.26
C TYR A 119 3.35 -12.46 -10.96
N GLU A 120 3.94 -11.32 -11.30
CA GLU A 120 5.26 -11.19 -11.91
C GLU A 120 6.28 -10.66 -10.89
N LEU A 121 7.56 -10.86 -11.18
CA LEU A 121 8.65 -10.23 -10.44
C LEU A 121 8.65 -8.73 -10.73
N ALA A 122 8.66 -7.91 -9.69
CA ALA A 122 8.74 -6.47 -9.78
C ALA A 122 9.40 -5.89 -8.52
N GLY A 123 9.83 -4.64 -8.58
CA GLY A 123 10.43 -3.95 -7.46
C GLY A 123 9.47 -3.86 -6.27
N ALA A 124 9.95 -4.23 -5.10
CA ALA A 124 9.28 -4.11 -3.81
C ALA A 124 10.27 -3.57 -2.77
N TYR A 125 9.75 -2.88 -1.75
CA TYR A 125 10.58 -2.40 -0.64
C TYR A 125 10.65 -3.47 0.45
N GLU A 126 11.86 -3.92 0.75
CA GLU A 126 12.12 -4.85 1.83
C GLU A 126 13.35 -4.40 2.63
N ASN A 127 13.19 -4.25 3.97
CA ASN A 127 14.26 -3.85 4.89
C ASN A 127 15.04 -2.57 4.49
N GLY A 128 14.38 -1.61 3.82
CA GLY A 128 15.00 -0.37 3.38
C GLY A 128 15.73 -0.45 2.05
N GLN A 129 15.59 -1.56 1.33
CA GLN A 129 16.17 -1.78 0.00
C GLN A 129 15.08 -2.13 -1.02
N THR A 130 15.36 -1.89 -2.29
CA THR A 130 14.51 -2.34 -3.39
C THR A 130 14.96 -3.75 -3.79
N VAL A 131 14.04 -4.71 -3.72
CA VAL A 131 14.27 -6.11 -4.11
C VAL A 131 13.27 -6.52 -5.20
N GLN A 132 13.61 -7.52 -5.99
CA GLN A 132 12.67 -8.13 -6.92
C GLN A 132 11.84 -9.18 -6.19
N SER A 133 10.51 -9.00 -6.17
CA SER A 133 9.59 -9.92 -5.50
C SER A 133 8.32 -10.10 -6.33
N TYR A 134 7.70 -11.26 -6.21
CA TYR A 134 6.36 -11.47 -6.77
C TYR A 134 5.35 -10.56 -6.09
N GLY A 135 4.47 -9.94 -6.88
CA GLY A 135 3.45 -9.03 -6.36
C GLY A 135 3.97 -7.63 -6.01
N GLY A 136 5.20 -7.25 -6.46
CA GLY A 136 5.60 -5.84 -6.36
C GLY A 136 4.52 -4.94 -6.94
N GLY A 137 4.03 -3.95 -6.15
CA GLY A 137 2.90 -3.07 -6.52
C GLY A 137 1.60 -3.29 -5.76
N VAL A 138 1.38 -4.46 -5.11
CA VAL A 138 0.11 -4.75 -4.40
C VAL A 138 -0.15 -3.83 -3.21
N CYS A 139 0.87 -3.25 -2.60
CA CYS A 139 0.69 -2.23 -1.57
C CYS A 139 0.00 -0.97 -2.10
N GLN A 140 0.18 -0.62 -3.38
CA GLN A 140 -0.55 0.49 -3.98
C GLN A 140 -2.03 0.13 -4.19
N VAL A 141 -2.34 -1.12 -4.50
CA VAL A 141 -3.72 -1.64 -4.57
C VAL A 141 -4.40 -1.50 -3.20
N SER A 142 -3.77 -2.02 -2.15
CA SER A 142 -4.23 -1.91 -0.77
C SER A 142 -4.42 -0.45 -0.34
N THR A 143 -3.44 0.41 -0.62
CA THR A 143 -3.48 1.84 -0.29
C THR A 143 -4.62 2.55 -0.99
N THR A 144 -4.87 2.25 -2.28
CA THR A 144 -5.96 2.87 -3.02
C THR A 144 -7.32 2.44 -2.46
N LEU A 145 -7.47 1.15 -2.18
CA LEU A 145 -8.68 0.62 -1.54
C LEU A 145 -8.89 1.23 -0.13
N TYR A 146 -7.83 1.32 0.68
CA TYR A 146 -7.88 1.93 2.01
C TYR A 146 -8.48 3.34 1.98
N ASN A 147 -8.08 4.16 1.03
CA ASN A 147 -8.60 5.52 0.92
C ASN A 147 -10.07 5.56 0.42
N ALA A 148 -10.49 4.60 -0.40
CA ALA A 148 -11.89 4.44 -0.75
C ALA A 148 -12.73 3.99 0.44
N VAL A 149 -12.21 3.06 1.26
CA VAL A 149 -12.80 2.58 2.53
C VAL A 149 -12.99 3.72 3.52
N LEU A 150 -11.96 4.57 3.70
CA LEU A 150 -12.06 5.75 4.55
C LEU A 150 -13.17 6.70 4.09
N LYS A 151 -13.29 6.97 2.78
CA LYS A 151 -14.33 7.84 2.23
C LYS A 151 -15.74 7.24 2.34
N ALA A 152 -15.85 5.92 2.30
CA ALA A 152 -17.09 5.20 2.59
C ALA A 152 -17.41 5.15 4.08
N GLU A 153 -16.46 5.58 4.93
CA GLU A 153 -16.54 5.55 6.40
C GLU A 153 -16.72 4.14 7.00
N LEU A 154 -16.18 3.12 6.32
CA LEU A 154 -16.16 1.77 6.86
C LEU A 154 -15.12 1.63 7.99
N GLU A 155 -15.36 0.71 8.91
CA GLU A 155 -14.49 0.46 10.06
C GLU A 155 -13.24 -0.30 9.65
N VAL A 156 -12.07 0.34 9.77
CA VAL A 156 -10.77 -0.28 9.50
C VAL A 156 -10.28 -0.98 10.75
N THR A 157 -10.18 -2.31 10.71
CA THR A 157 -9.77 -3.16 11.85
C THR A 157 -8.28 -3.43 11.86
N GLN A 158 -7.63 -3.42 10.68
CA GLN A 158 -6.18 -3.56 10.58
C GLN A 158 -5.62 -2.67 9.47
N ARG A 159 -4.58 -1.90 9.80
CA ARG A 159 -3.79 -1.13 8.83
C ARG A 159 -2.37 -0.94 9.35
N SER A 160 -1.39 -1.09 8.48
CA SER A 160 0.01 -0.76 8.77
C SER A 160 0.55 0.22 7.73
N ASN A 161 1.39 1.19 8.13
CA ASN A 161 2.12 2.00 7.16
C ASN A 161 3.35 1.27 6.61
N HIS A 162 3.87 1.75 5.48
CA HIS A 162 5.16 1.30 4.96
C HIS A 162 6.30 1.66 5.92
N SER A 163 7.41 0.94 5.82
CA SER A 163 8.62 1.25 6.58
C SER A 163 9.29 2.54 6.12
N MET A 164 9.19 2.87 4.83
CA MET A 164 9.65 4.11 4.21
C MET A 164 8.48 4.82 3.54
N ILE A 165 8.64 6.13 3.31
CA ILE A 165 7.60 6.94 2.66
C ILE A 165 7.32 6.45 1.23
N VAL A 166 6.04 6.39 0.87
CA VAL A 166 5.60 6.14 -0.50
C VAL A 166 5.12 7.45 -1.13
N THR A 167 5.12 7.51 -2.45
CA THR A 167 4.96 8.76 -3.20
C THR A 167 3.59 8.93 -3.84
N TYR A 168 2.83 7.85 -4.00
CA TYR A 168 1.53 7.86 -4.66
C TYR A 168 0.36 8.30 -3.76
N VAL A 169 0.61 8.53 -2.46
CA VAL A 169 -0.33 9.15 -1.52
C VAL A 169 0.42 10.06 -0.55
N LYS A 170 -0.30 10.93 0.16
CA LYS A 170 0.27 11.74 1.24
C LYS A 170 0.64 10.85 2.44
N PRO A 171 1.60 11.29 3.28
CA PRO A 171 1.97 10.55 4.50
C PRO A 171 0.76 10.17 5.36
N SER A 172 0.80 9.00 5.98
CA SER A 172 -0.28 8.42 6.81
C SER A 172 -1.57 8.02 6.08
N MET A 173 -1.60 8.14 4.74
CA MET A 173 -2.70 7.67 3.88
C MET A 173 -2.41 6.33 3.20
N ASP A 174 -1.27 5.71 3.47
CA ASP A 174 -0.85 4.43 2.91
C ASP A 174 -1.33 3.24 3.76
N ALA A 175 -1.43 2.07 3.12
CA ALA A 175 -1.71 0.79 3.77
C ALA A 175 -0.81 -0.28 3.15
N ALA A 176 0.19 -0.73 3.89
CA ALA A 176 1.15 -1.73 3.46
C ALA A 176 0.66 -3.15 3.71
N ILE A 177 0.99 -4.05 2.79
CA ILE A 177 0.78 -5.49 2.92
C ILE A 177 2.15 -6.17 2.93
N ALA A 178 2.38 -7.09 3.88
CA ALA A 178 3.60 -7.90 3.94
C ALA A 178 3.36 -9.18 4.74
N GLY A 179 3.55 -10.33 4.09
CA GLY A 179 3.37 -11.65 4.72
C GLY A 179 2.04 -11.73 5.48
N ASP A 180 2.08 -12.40 6.63
CA ASP A 180 0.91 -12.59 7.49
C ASP A 180 0.79 -11.51 8.59
N TYR A 181 1.76 -10.57 8.67
CA TYR A 181 1.85 -9.60 9.78
C TYR A 181 1.38 -8.19 9.41
N LYS A 182 1.28 -7.84 8.12
CA LYS A 182 0.71 -6.58 7.66
C LYS A 182 -0.39 -6.85 6.65
N ASP A 183 -1.59 -6.44 6.99
CA ASP A 183 -2.76 -6.52 6.12
C ASP A 183 -3.56 -5.22 6.20
N LEU A 184 -4.42 -5.02 5.23
CA LEU A 184 -5.54 -4.09 5.31
C LEU A 184 -6.81 -4.92 5.53
N LYS A 185 -7.44 -4.70 6.69
CA LYS A 185 -8.74 -5.29 7.00
C LYS A 185 -9.73 -4.21 7.39
N PHE A 186 -10.97 -4.42 7.03
CA PHE A 186 -12.09 -3.53 7.38
C PHE A 186 -13.39 -4.32 7.42
N VAL A 187 -14.35 -3.81 8.18
CA VAL A 187 -15.67 -4.41 8.36
C VAL A 187 -16.71 -3.55 7.65
N ASN A 188 -17.68 -4.18 7.04
CA ASN A 188 -18.92 -3.49 6.65
C ASN A 188 -19.77 -3.22 7.91
N ASN A 189 -19.58 -2.06 8.50
CA ASN A 189 -20.30 -1.58 9.68
C ASN A 189 -21.62 -0.86 9.35
N LEU A 190 -22.10 -0.99 8.10
CA LEU A 190 -23.39 -0.44 7.66
C LEU A 190 -24.51 -1.48 7.79
N ASP A 191 -25.76 -1.00 7.71
CA ASP A 191 -26.96 -1.87 7.80
C ASP A 191 -27.36 -2.51 6.46
N ALA A 192 -26.59 -2.29 5.40
CA ALA A 192 -26.82 -2.82 4.06
C ALA A 192 -25.54 -3.38 3.45
N PRO A 193 -25.64 -4.32 2.49
CA PRO A 193 -24.47 -4.80 1.76
C PRO A 193 -23.73 -3.69 1.04
N ILE A 194 -22.43 -3.89 0.85
CA ILE A 194 -21.59 -3.05 -0.01
C ILE A 194 -21.02 -3.88 -1.16
N TYR A 195 -20.66 -3.20 -2.24
CA TYR A 195 -19.98 -3.78 -3.39
C TYR A 195 -18.68 -3.02 -3.65
N ILE A 196 -17.60 -3.76 -3.85
CA ILE A 196 -16.28 -3.22 -4.14
C ILE A 196 -16.01 -3.37 -5.63
N GLU A 197 -15.90 -2.25 -6.35
CA GLU A 197 -15.44 -2.21 -7.73
C GLU A 197 -13.96 -1.80 -7.75
N GLY A 198 -13.11 -2.64 -8.35
CA GLY A 198 -11.68 -2.37 -8.50
C GLY A 198 -11.23 -2.60 -9.93
N TYR A 199 -10.59 -1.61 -10.57
CA TYR A 199 -10.11 -1.73 -11.96
C TYR A 199 -8.93 -0.81 -12.24
N THR A 200 -8.26 -1.06 -13.37
CA THR A 200 -7.16 -0.23 -13.87
C THR A 200 -7.50 0.33 -15.24
N ALA A 201 -7.18 1.60 -15.47
CA ALA A 201 -7.35 2.27 -16.76
C ALA A 201 -6.30 3.39 -16.93
N GLY A 202 -5.59 3.42 -18.05
CA GLY A 202 -4.66 4.50 -18.40
C GLY A 202 -3.52 4.71 -17.41
N LYS A 203 -3.05 3.66 -16.73
CA LYS A 203 -2.04 3.71 -15.65
C LYS A 203 -2.55 4.31 -14.33
N ASP A 204 -3.85 4.35 -14.15
CA ASP A 204 -4.49 4.63 -12.88
C ASP A 204 -5.19 3.38 -12.36
N ILE A 205 -5.18 3.20 -11.05
CA ILE A 205 -5.98 2.21 -10.35
C ILE A 205 -7.11 2.92 -9.61
N TYR A 206 -8.31 2.36 -9.71
CA TYR A 206 -9.54 2.88 -9.15
C TYR A 206 -10.16 1.87 -8.20
N PHE A 207 -10.64 2.36 -7.06
CA PHE A 207 -11.56 1.63 -6.21
C PHE A 207 -12.78 2.49 -5.92
N ASN A 208 -13.95 1.91 -6.12
CA ASN A 208 -15.25 2.48 -5.80
C ASN A 208 -15.98 1.54 -4.85
N ILE A 209 -16.55 2.08 -3.78
CA ILE A 209 -17.37 1.34 -2.83
C ILE A 209 -18.79 1.83 -2.98
N TYR A 210 -19.68 0.92 -3.36
CA TYR A 210 -21.10 1.19 -3.51
C TYR A 210 -21.88 0.55 -2.37
N GLY A 211 -22.99 1.16 -1.99
CA GLY A 211 -23.88 0.69 -0.94
C GLY A 211 -25.15 1.51 -0.90
N GLN A 212 -25.76 1.61 0.27
CA GLN A 212 -26.90 2.50 0.54
C GLN A 212 -26.39 3.76 1.24
N GLU A 213 -26.56 4.94 0.62
CA GLU A 213 -26.22 6.21 1.25
C GLU A 213 -27.26 6.57 2.32
N THR A 214 -26.81 6.67 3.55
CA THR A 214 -27.62 7.03 4.72
C THR A 214 -27.13 8.30 5.41
N ARG A 215 -25.97 8.83 4.99
CA ARG A 215 -25.39 10.03 5.58
C ARG A 215 -26.16 11.27 5.14
N PRO A 216 -26.39 12.26 6.04
CA PRO A 216 -27.04 13.51 5.67
C PRO A 216 -26.27 14.23 4.56
N SER A 217 -26.97 14.79 3.59
CA SER A 217 -26.37 15.46 2.42
C SER A 217 -25.56 16.73 2.76
N ASN A 218 -25.84 17.37 3.89
CA ASN A 218 -25.10 18.52 4.41
C ASN A 218 -23.87 18.14 5.25
N ARG A 219 -23.66 16.83 5.51
CA ARG A 219 -22.50 16.30 6.21
C ARG A 219 -21.41 15.93 5.20
N LYS A 220 -20.18 16.38 5.43
CA LYS A 220 -19.00 16.02 4.62
C LYS A 220 -17.90 15.51 5.51
N VAL A 221 -17.18 14.51 5.00
CA VAL A 221 -15.98 13.97 5.64
C VAL A 221 -14.79 14.20 4.73
N THR A 222 -13.73 14.75 5.30
CA THR A 222 -12.44 14.94 4.63
C THR A 222 -11.31 14.39 5.45
N TYR A 223 -10.21 14.06 4.78
CA TYR A 223 -9.02 13.49 5.41
C TYR A 223 -7.83 14.41 5.13
N GLU A 224 -7.13 14.79 6.20
CA GLU A 224 -5.98 15.70 6.14
C GLU A 224 -4.74 14.99 6.70
N SER A 225 -3.68 14.92 5.88
CA SER A 225 -2.39 14.41 6.29
C SER A 225 -1.55 15.55 6.87
N GLU A 226 -1.07 15.37 8.09
CA GLU A 226 -0.17 16.28 8.80
C GLU A 226 1.20 15.64 8.97
N VAL A 227 2.27 16.31 8.52
CA VAL A 227 3.64 15.95 8.85
C VAL A 227 3.99 16.57 10.19
N VAL A 228 4.24 15.73 11.20
CA VAL A 228 4.57 16.16 12.58
C VAL A 228 6.05 16.45 12.72
N SER A 229 6.90 15.61 12.10
CA SER A 229 8.36 15.80 12.08
C SER A 229 8.96 15.16 10.85
N GLU A 230 10.10 15.72 10.42
CA GLU A 230 10.93 15.23 9.33
C GLU A 230 12.34 14.94 9.87
N GLU A 231 13.00 13.94 9.29
CA GLU A 231 14.38 13.57 9.61
C GLU A 231 15.17 13.46 8.30
N ASP A 232 16.22 14.29 8.15
CA ASP A 232 17.17 14.16 7.05
C ASP A 232 18.34 13.29 7.51
N PRO A 233 18.54 12.08 6.97
CA PRO A 233 19.64 11.19 7.36
C PRO A 233 20.98 11.61 6.75
N GLY A 234 21.03 12.62 5.88
CA GLY A 234 22.23 13.08 5.23
C GLY A 234 22.82 12.10 4.20
N THR A 235 24.14 12.22 4.00
CA THR A 235 24.94 11.38 3.09
C THR A 235 25.96 10.58 3.92
N GLN A 236 26.07 9.29 3.64
CA GLN A 236 27.09 8.39 4.17
C GLN A 236 28.10 8.09 3.06
N PHE A 237 29.38 8.39 3.31
CA PHE A 237 30.47 8.05 2.41
C PHE A 237 31.13 6.74 2.85
N VAL A 238 31.35 5.83 1.90
CA VAL A 238 31.94 4.51 2.15
C VAL A 238 33.19 4.37 1.31
N ALA A 239 34.32 4.12 1.99
CA ALA A 239 35.59 3.81 1.31
C ALA A 239 35.50 2.45 0.61
N THR A 240 35.93 2.40 -0.65
CA THR A 240 36.02 1.15 -1.43
C THR A 240 37.46 0.92 -1.93
N GLY A 241 37.74 -0.31 -2.38
CA GLY A 241 38.98 -0.68 -3.02
C GLY A 241 39.13 -0.20 -4.47
N ASP A 242 38.20 0.59 -4.98
CA ASP A 242 38.25 1.18 -6.31
C ASP A 242 39.36 2.26 -6.39
N ALA A 243 39.79 2.60 -7.61
CA ALA A 243 40.80 3.63 -7.81
C ALA A 243 40.34 4.99 -7.26
N VAL A 244 41.29 5.77 -6.69
CA VAL A 244 41.07 7.18 -6.35
C VAL A 244 40.58 7.94 -7.57
N GLY A 245 39.50 8.72 -7.39
CA GLY A 245 38.75 9.36 -8.48
C GLY A 245 37.44 8.66 -8.81
N SER A 246 37.24 7.40 -8.37
CA SER A 246 35.97 6.68 -8.53
C SER A 246 34.98 7.12 -7.45
N ILE A 247 33.83 7.60 -7.88
CA ILE A 247 32.68 7.93 -7.02
C ILE A 247 31.43 7.31 -7.62
N SER A 248 30.66 6.58 -6.81
CA SER A 248 29.39 6.01 -7.24
C SER A 248 28.34 6.10 -6.13
N THR A 249 27.11 6.39 -6.51
CA THR A 249 25.97 6.35 -5.56
C THR A 249 25.31 4.98 -5.63
N THR A 250 25.29 4.25 -4.52
CA THR A 250 24.69 2.92 -4.43
C THR A 250 23.32 2.93 -3.77
N GLN A 251 22.97 4.01 -3.08
CA GLN A 251 21.66 4.19 -2.46
C GLN A 251 21.25 5.66 -2.49
N GLY A 252 20.03 5.94 -2.90
CA GLY A 252 19.40 7.26 -2.78
C GLY A 252 19.03 7.61 -1.35
N LYS A 253 18.90 8.88 -1.05
CA LYS A 253 18.41 9.36 0.26
C LYS A 253 16.91 9.19 0.39
N HIS A 254 16.46 8.66 1.53
CA HIS A 254 15.05 8.63 1.91
C HIS A 254 14.87 9.41 3.22
N MET A 255 14.02 10.43 3.17
CA MET A 255 13.66 11.21 4.35
C MET A 255 12.81 10.37 5.32
N GLY A 256 13.04 10.53 6.60
CA GLY A 256 12.17 9.99 7.65
C GLY A 256 11.02 10.96 7.97
N TYR A 257 9.86 10.41 8.33
CA TYR A 257 8.70 11.21 8.66
C TYR A 257 7.93 10.60 9.84
N VAL A 258 7.39 11.48 10.68
CA VAL A 258 6.26 11.15 11.56
C VAL A 258 5.08 11.94 11.07
N ALA A 259 3.99 11.25 10.77
CA ALA A 259 2.78 11.88 10.23
C ALA A 259 1.52 11.39 10.95
N ARG A 260 0.46 12.20 10.89
CA ARG A 260 -0.89 11.87 11.35
C ARG A 260 -1.87 12.00 10.20
N LEU A 261 -2.95 11.23 10.27
CA LEU A 261 -4.11 11.40 9.41
C LEU A 261 -5.30 11.83 10.26
N TRP A 262 -5.85 12.97 9.93
CA TRP A 262 -7.03 13.52 10.58
C TRP A 262 -8.28 13.21 9.76
N LYS A 263 -9.33 12.71 10.42
CA LYS A 263 -10.69 12.67 9.91
C LYS A 263 -11.40 13.94 10.38
N ILE A 264 -11.92 14.72 9.44
CA ILE A 264 -12.60 15.98 9.71
C ILE A 264 -14.04 15.86 9.23
N VAL A 265 -14.98 16.05 10.13
CA VAL A 265 -16.42 16.05 9.83
C VAL A 265 -16.95 17.47 9.86
N THR A 266 -17.60 17.88 8.78
CA THR A 266 -18.29 19.16 8.71
C THR A 266 -19.77 18.97 8.44
N VAL A 267 -20.63 19.82 9.03
CA VAL A 267 -22.06 19.90 8.77
C VAL A 267 -22.39 21.35 8.41
N ASP A 268 -23.04 21.57 7.29
CA ASP A 268 -23.32 22.89 6.73
C ASP A 268 -22.06 23.77 6.61
N GLY A 269 -20.90 23.13 6.33
CA GLY A 269 -19.61 23.81 6.21
C GLY A 269 -18.91 24.14 7.53
N VAL A 270 -19.52 23.83 8.68
CA VAL A 270 -18.95 24.04 10.01
C VAL A 270 -18.30 22.74 10.51
N GLU A 271 -17.02 22.80 10.93
CA GLU A 271 -16.29 21.67 11.51
C GLU A 271 -16.95 21.23 12.82
N GLN A 272 -17.35 19.96 12.90
CA GLN A 272 -17.98 19.35 14.07
C GLN A 272 -16.96 18.52 14.86
N SER A 273 -16.06 17.79 14.16
CA SER A 273 -15.00 17.03 14.79
C SER A 273 -13.75 16.98 13.92
N ARG A 274 -12.61 16.77 14.59
CA ARG A 274 -11.28 16.53 14.00
C ARG A 274 -10.58 15.47 14.82
N ASP A 275 -10.55 14.26 14.32
CA ASP A 275 -10.07 13.09 15.02
C ASP A 275 -8.81 12.52 14.33
N ALA A 276 -7.73 12.31 15.09
CA ALA A 276 -6.54 11.65 14.57
C ALA A 276 -6.79 10.14 14.47
N ILE A 277 -6.97 9.64 13.26
CA ILE A 277 -7.27 8.22 13.01
C ILE A 277 -6.03 7.37 12.78
N ASN A 278 -4.90 7.98 12.40
CA ASN A 278 -3.63 7.32 12.19
C ASN A 278 -2.47 8.14 12.72
N LYS A 279 -1.42 7.40 13.18
CA LYS A 279 -0.06 7.91 13.34
C LYS A 279 0.87 6.95 12.62
N SER A 280 1.72 7.48 11.73
CA SER A 280 2.66 6.69 10.92
C SER A 280 4.07 7.20 11.13
N THR A 281 5.02 6.27 11.22
CA THR A 281 6.45 6.56 11.31
C THR A 281 7.15 5.91 10.12
N TYR A 282 7.83 6.71 9.33
CA TYR A 282 8.62 6.26 8.18
C TYR A 282 10.09 6.45 8.50
N LYS A 283 10.86 5.36 8.31
CA LYS A 283 12.30 5.37 8.59
C LYS A 283 13.05 6.20 7.56
N SER A 284 14.03 6.96 8.02
CA SER A 284 15.03 7.60 7.19
C SER A 284 16.07 6.58 6.72
N SER A 285 16.73 6.87 5.59
CA SER A 285 17.83 6.09 5.06
C SER A 285 18.80 7.02 4.33
N PRO A 286 20.10 7.05 4.67
CA PRO A 286 21.05 7.99 4.09
C PRO A 286 21.32 7.71 2.61
N LYS A 287 21.73 8.74 1.86
CA LYS A 287 22.39 8.54 0.58
C LYS A 287 23.72 7.81 0.84
N ILE A 288 23.98 6.71 0.13
CA ILE A 288 25.27 6.01 0.22
C ILE A 288 26.10 6.31 -1.02
N VAL A 289 27.28 6.89 -0.79
CA VAL A 289 28.23 7.24 -1.82
C VAL A 289 29.54 6.46 -1.57
N ASN A 290 29.86 5.59 -2.51
CA ASN A 290 31.12 4.86 -2.51
C ASN A 290 32.23 5.75 -3.08
N VAL A 291 33.38 5.77 -2.41
CA VAL A 291 34.55 6.55 -2.79
C VAL A 291 35.74 5.62 -2.89
N GLY A 292 36.38 5.57 -4.08
CA GLY A 292 37.58 4.79 -4.32
C GLY A 292 38.78 5.35 -3.56
N THR A 293 39.52 4.47 -2.90
CA THR A 293 40.69 4.81 -2.07
C THR A 293 41.98 4.17 -2.53
N ALA A 294 41.98 3.32 -3.57
CA ALA A 294 43.18 2.66 -4.07
C ALA A 294 43.97 3.58 -5.00
N SER A 295 45.29 3.76 -4.74
CA SER A 295 46.21 4.48 -5.60
C SER A 295 47.63 3.98 -5.39
N ALA A 296 48.47 4.08 -6.41
CA ALA A 296 49.91 3.90 -6.29
C ALA A 296 50.61 5.07 -5.56
N ASP A 297 49.93 6.24 -5.46
CA ASP A 297 50.42 7.41 -4.71
C ASP A 297 49.92 7.35 -3.25
N PRO A 298 50.81 7.13 -2.26
CA PRO A 298 50.43 7.10 -0.86
C PRO A 298 49.82 8.41 -0.35
N ASN A 299 50.18 9.56 -0.94
CA ASN A 299 49.66 10.85 -0.53
C ASN A 299 48.19 10.99 -0.97
N ALA A 300 47.84 10.48 -2.14
CA ALA A 300 46.44 10.45 -2.59
C ALA A 300 45.58 9.58 -1.67
N VAL A 301 46.06 8.39 -1.30
CA VAL A 301 45.37 7.49 -0.36
C VAL A 301 45.18 8.17 0.99
N ALA A 302 46.23 8.79 1.54
CA ALA A 302 46.16 9.47 2.84
C ALA A 302 45.21 10.67 2.81
N ALA A 303 45.23 11.47 1.75
CA ALA A 303 44.37 12.65 1.61
C ALA A 303 42.88 12.26 1.49
N VAL A 304 42.57 11.27 0.65
CA VAL A 304 41.17 10.81 0.46
C VAL A 304 40.63 10.18 1.77
N ASN A 305 41.43 9.37 2.46
CA ASN A 305 41.00 8.81 3.74
C ASN A 305 40.84 9.90 4.82
N ALA A 306 41.70 10.92 4.85
CA ALA A 306 41.53 12.06 5.76
C ALA A 306 40.28 12.87 5.44
N ALA A 307 39.98 13.09 4.16
CA ALA A 307 38.71 13.74 3.75
C ALA A 307 37.48 12.93 4.14
N LEU A 308 37.48 11.62 3.91
CA LEU A 308 36.41 10.72 4.32
C LEU A 308 36.14 10.76 5.83
N ALA A 309 37.23 10.87 6.62
CA ALA A 309 37.10 10.96 8.09
C ALA A 309 36.42 12.26 8.56
N THR A 310 36.40 13.32 7.73
CA THR A 310 35.68 14.56 8.06
C THR A 310 34.17 14.41 7.96
N GLY A 311 33.67 13.50 7.12
CA GLY A 311 32.25 13.39 6.75
C GLY A 311 31.71 14.59 5.96
N ASP A 312 32.57 15.59 5.62
CA ASP A 312 32.12 16.78 4.90
C ASP A 312 32.11 16.52 3.40
N GLU A 313 30.91 16.57 2.81
CA GLU A 313 30.68 16.26 1.41
C GLU A 313 31.55 17.12 0.45
N ALA A 314 31.67 18.43 0.71
CA ALA A 314 32.44 19.35 -0.12
C ALA A 314 33.93 19.02 -0.08
N THR A 315 34.46 18.75 1.11
CA THR A 315 35.88 18.37 1.31
C THR A 315 36.19 17.04 0.61
N ILE A 316 35.30 16.05 0.70
CA ILE A 316 35.46 14.75 0.08
C ILE A 316 35.53 14.89 -1.44
N TYR A 317 34.53 15.55 -2.06
CA TYR A 317 34.51 15.75 -3.52
C TYR A 317 35.69 16.57 -4.02
N ALA A 318 36.06 17.65 -3.33
CA ALA A 318 37.21 18.47 -3.69
C ALA A 318 38.54 17.67 -3.64
N THR A 319 38.73 16.86 -2.59
CA THR A 319 39.92 16.02 -2.43
C THR A 319 39.99 14.95 -3.50
N VAL A 320 38.88 14.24 -3.76
CA VAL A 320 38.82 13.22 -4.82
C VAL A 320 39.12 13.85 -6.19
N ALA A 321 38.53 15.01 -6.50
CA ALA A 321 38.81 15.73 -7.76
C ALA A 321 40.27 16.12 -7.91
N GLN A 322 40.94 16.55 -6.84
CA GLN A 322 42.36 16.91 -6.85
C GLN A 322 43.27 15.76 -7.26
N TYR A 323 42.96 14.53 -6.86
CA TYR A 323 43.77 13.34 -7.09
C TYR A 323 43.30 12.46 -8.27
N SER A 324 42.14 12.77 -8.88
CA SER A 324 41.60 12.00 -10.03
C SER A 324 42.22 12.35 -11.38
N GLY A 325 43.23 13.24 -11.43
CA GLY A 325 43.83 13.74 -12.69
C GLY A 325 42.87 14.66 -13.44
N ALA A 326 43.33 15.84 -13.83
CA ALA A 326 42.50 16.83 -14.51
C ALA A 326 41.86 16.23 -15.79
N GLY A 327 40.55 15.96 -15.76
CA GLY A 327 39.81 15.62 -16.97
C GLY A 327 38.65 14.60 -16.84
N GLN A 328 38.43 13.96 -15.71
CA GLN A 328 37.24 13.14 -15.54
C GLN A 328 36.23 13.88 -14.67
N THR A 329 35.26 14.52 -15.32
CA THR A 329 33.97 14.77 -14.71
C THR A 329 33.50 13.42 -14.12
N PRO A 330 33.03 13.36 -12.87
CA PRO A 330 32.41 12.13 -12.37
C PRO A 330 31.41 11.67 -13.43
N ALA A 331 31.64 10.51 -14.05
CA ALA A 331 30.62 9.91 -14.84
C ALA A 331 29.47 9.69 -13.80
N GLU A 332 28.44 10.50 -13.86
CA GLU A 332 27.13 10.06 -13.43
C GLU A 332 26.91 8.77 -14.22
N THR A 333 27.26 7.66 -13.62
CA THR A 333 26.68 6.39 -14.05
C THR A 333 25.19 6.70 -14.04
N PRO A 334 24.49 6.55 -15.19
CA PRO A 334 23.06 6.74 -15.18
C PRO A 334 22.60 5.98 -13.94
N ALA A 335 22.06 6.69 -12.96
CA ALA A 335 21.40 6.03 -11.85
C ALA A 335 20.62 4.93 -12.53
N GLU A 336 20.93 3.66 -12.23
CA GLU A 336 19.99 2.60 -12.60
C GLU A 336 18.66 3.20 -12.25
N THR A 337 17.83 3.43 -13.25
CA THR A 337 16.51 4.02 -13.09
C THR A 337 15.97 3.25 -11.91
N PRO A 338 15.81 3.87 -10.71
CA PRO A 338 15.41 3.09 -9.55
C PRO A 338 14.20 2.40 -10.05
N ALA A 339 14.20 1.09 -9.95
CA ALA A 339 13.04 0.33 -10.25
C ALA A 339 11.96 0.99 -9.39
N ASP A 340 11.22 1.94 -10.01
CA ASP A 340 9.98 2.46 -9.51
C ASP A 340 10.03 3.29 -8.21
N GLY A 341 10.32 4.55 -8.29
CA GLY A 341 10.07 5.49 -7.20
C GLY A 341 10.91 6.77 -7.13
N SER A 342 12.05 6.92 -7.81
CA SER A 342 12.91 8.12 -7.61
C SER A 342 12.58 9.30 -8.52
N ALA A 343 12.01 9.10 -9.69
CA ALA A 343 11.46 10.21 -10.49
C ALA A 343 10.25 10.84 -9.77
N GLU A 344 9.55 10.05 -8.95
CA GLU A 344 8.46 10.50 -8.10
C GLU A 344 8.96 11.29 -6.88
N ALA A 345 10.13 10.98 -6.30
CA ALA A 345 10.68 11.75 -5.18
C ALA A 345 10.94 13.23 -5.58
N ALA A 346 11.33 13.51 -6.82
CA ALA A 346 11.49 14.87 -7.32
C ALA A 346 10.14 15.61 -7.48
N ALA A 347 9.08 14.89 -7.85
CA ALA A 347 7.73 15.46 -7.96
C ALA A 347 7.10 15.76 -6.59
N ILE A 348 7.50 14.99 -5.54
CA ILE A 348 7.02 15.24 -4.17
C ILE A 348 7.73 16.41 -3.52
N LEU A 349 9.00 16.63 -3.79
CA LEU A 349 9.67 17.86 -3.34
C LEU A 349 8.92 19.09 -3.85
N GLY A 350 8.38 19.05 -5.07
CA GLY A 350 7.46 20.09 -5.57
C GLY A 350 6.17 20.21 -4.78
N THR A 351 5.55 19.09 -4.39
CA THR A 351 4.27 19.10 -3.65
C THR A 351 4.43 19.45 -2.17
N VAL A 352 5.57 19.10 -1.53
CA VAL A 352 5.88 19.51 -0.14
C VAL A 352 6.21 20.99 -0.08
N ASP A 353 6.96 21.53 -1.07
CA ASP A 353 7.24 22.95 -1.17
C ASP A 353 5.98 23.77 -1.52
N ASP A 354 5.07 23.25 -2.34
CA ASP A 354 3.77 23.86 -2.60
C ASP A 354 2.87 23.84 -1.36
N TYR A 355 2.94 22.76 -0.54
CA TYR A 355 2.26 22.67 0.74
C TYR A 355 2.80 23.68 1.75
N ARG A 356 4.13 23.86 1.83
CA ARG A 356 4.78 24.91 2.67
C ARG A 356 4.39 26.31 2.23
N LYS A 357 4.33 26.56 0.91
CA LYS A 357 3.87 27.86 0.35
C LYS A 357 2.40 28.13 0.64
N TYR A 358 1.55 27.11 0.66
CA TYR A 358 0.13 27.26 0.94
C TYR A 358 -0.17 27.54 2.42
N HIS A 359 0.57 26.91 3.34
CA HIS A 359 0.42 27.17 4.78
C HIS A 359 1.07 28.48 5.23
N ASN A 360 2.21 28.86 4.67
CA ASN A 360 2.82 30.16 4.98
C ASN A 360 1.96 31.35 4.50
N ARG A 361 1.13 31.20 3.49
CA ARG A 361 0.18 32.26 3.07
C ARG A 361 -1.02 32.39 4.00
N ARG A 362 -1.43 31.35 4.72
CA ARG A 362 -2.54 31.42 5.68
C ARG A 362 -2.17 32.04 7.03
N THR A 363 -0.90 32.10 7.37
CA THR A 363 -0.42 32.74 8.61
C THR A 363 -0.22 34.24 8.49
N VAL A 364 -0.20 34.78 7.28
CA VAL A 364 0.00 36.26 7.07
C VAL A 364 -1.31 37.02 6.98
N ASP A 365 -2.46 36.36 6.82
CA ASP A 365 -3.76 37.01 6.60
C ASP A 365 -4.64 37.11 7.86
N LYS A 366 -4.04 36.99 9.07
CA LYS A 366 -4.73 37.18 10.36
C LYS A 366 -4.34 38.45 11.11
N THR A 367 -3.80 39.42 10.40
CA THR A 367 -3.61 40.78 10.94
C THR A 367 -4.04 41.82 9.91
N LEU A 368 -5.33 42.00 9.83
CA LEU A 368 -6.02 43.30 9.52
C LEU A 368 -7.49 43.15 9.93
#